data_d35d7241112309eac871473eb0ef3216
#
_entry.id   d35d7241112309eac871473eb0ef3216
#
_cell.length_a   1.000
_cell.length_b   1.000
_cell.length_c   1.000
_cell.angle_alpha   90.00
_cell.angle_beta   90.00
_cell.angle_gamma   90.00
#
_symmetry.space_group_name_H-M   'P 1'
#
loop_
_entity.id
_entity.type
_entity.pdbx_description
1 polymer ?
#
loop_
_entity_poly.entity_id
_entity_poly.type
_entity_poly.pdbx_seq_one_letter_code
_entity_poly.pdbx_strand_id
1 'polypeptide(L)'
;MSHRSAILIDNFLPEETFNSIALTVAQSPAYRDGKVHDYVRDDFWKKVTLLVLARMEEIGLYRDHFFAATEITNFSYNQFRPQNYGHGNYNGPHIDNGSYVYYIHPHWDENWEGKLKLTEAVEEQYRNGIHATPNRFIWMNPDVIHDVTTTSPDAEHARVTNLGFQGGCFDENPVGVDYINIFTN
;
A
#
# COMPACT_ATOMS: atom_id res chain seq x y z
N MET A 1 2.35 23.47 -13.43
CA MET A 1 2.85 22.76 -12.23
C MET A 1 2.96 21.31 -12.62
N SER A 2 4.14 20.68 -12.45
CA SER A 2 4.27 19.24 -12.68
C SER A 2 3.45 18.52 -11.61
N HIS A 3 2.35 17.91 -11.96
CA HIS A 3 1.61 17.05 -11.06
C HIS A 3 2.54 15.88 -10.70
N ARG A 4 2.77 15.69 -9.41
CA ARG A 4 3.49 14.50 -8.95
C ARG A 4 2.61 13.31 -9.21
N SER A 5 3.20 12.25 -9.73
CA SER A 5 2.43 11.06 -10.06
C SER A 5 2.26 10.16 -8.84
N ALA A 6 3.31 9.97 -8.07
CA ALA A 6 3.27 9.24 -6.81
C ALA A 6 4.28 9.80 -5.81
N ILE A 7 4.03 9.52 -4.53
CA ILE A 7 4.93 9.82 -3.41
C ILE A 7 5.19 8.52 -2.64
N LEU A 8 6.47 8.22 -2.40
CA LEU A 8 6.90 7.08 -1.60
C LEU A 8 7.57 7.57 -0.33
N ILE A 9 7.15 7.04 0.81
CA ILE A 9 7.68 7.36 2.14
C ILE A 9 8.02 6.05 2.85
N ASP A 10 9.29 5.85 3.16
CA ASP A 10 9.73 4.77 4.04
C ASP A 10 9.67 5.21 5.51
N ASN A 11 9.50 4.25 6.41
CA ASN A 11 9.31 4.51 7.84
C ASN A 11 8.18 5.53 8.11
N PHE A 12 7.06 5.33 7.42
CA PHE A 12 5.93 6.27 7.42
C PHE A 12 5.34 6.52 8.80
N LEU A 13 5.06 5.47 9.57
CA LEU A 13 4.71 5.62 10.99
C LEU A 13 5.96 5.57 11.86
N PRO A 14 5.95 6.22 13.03
CA PRO A 14 7.00 6.05 14.03
C PRO A 14 7.23 4.56 14.34
N GLU A 15 8.48 4.19 14.52
CA GLU A 15 8.90 2.78 14.66
C GLU A 15 8.11 2.03 15.74
N GLU A 16 7.93 2.63 16.90
CA GLU A 16 7.19 2.02 18.02
C GLU A 16 5.73 1.73 17.63
N THR A 17 5.08 2.69 16.95
CA THR A 17 3.70 2.55 16.49
C THR A 17 3.60 1.44 15.43
N PHE A 18 4.50 1.44 14.46
CA PHE A 18 4.54 0.39 13.43
C PHE A 18 4.79 -0.99 14.04
N ASN A 19 5.75 -1.13 14.94
CA ASN A 19 6.07 -2.41 15.58
C ASN A 19 4.87 -3.00 16.34
N SER A 20 4.07 -2.16 16.99
CA SER A 20 2.82 -2.59 17.65
C SER A 20 1.80 -3.14 16.63
N ILE A 21 1.63 -2.47 15.48
CA ILE A 21 0.77 -2.94 14.40
C ILE A 21 1.30 -4.26 13.83
N ALA A 22 2.57 -4.31 13.49
CA ALA A 22 3.22 -5.46 12.89
C ALA A 22 3.15 -6.70 13.79
N LEU A 23 3.29 -6.54 15.10
CA LEU A 23 3.15 -7.63 16.07
C LEU A 23 1.73 -8.20 16.05
N THR A 24 0.72 -7.35 16.00
CA THR A 24 -0.69 -7.79 15.92
C THR A 24 -0.96 -8.52 14.61
N VAL A 25 -0.43 -8.02 13.50
CA VAL A 25 -0.51 -8.68 12.19
C VAL A 25 0.15 -10.06 12.23
N ALA A 26 1.35 -10.16 12.80
CA ALA A 26 2.10 -11.43 12.91
C ALA A 26 1.33 -12.51 13.69
N GLN A 27 0.48 -12.12 14.61
CA GLN A 27 -0.35 -13.02 15.39
C GLN A 27 -1.64 -13.41 14.67
N SER A 28 -1.99 -12.74 13.60
CA SER A 28 -3.21 -13.02 12.84
C SER A 28 -3.11 -14.36 12.10
N PRO A 29 -4.12 -15.24 12.20
CA PRO A 29 -4.19 -16.45 11.40
C PRO A 29 -4.10 -16.18 9.89
N ALA A 30 -4.68 -15.11 9.42
CA ALA A 30 -4.64 -14.73 8.01
C ALA A 30 -3.22 -14.48 7.51
N TYR A 31 -2.37 -13.86 8.33
CA TYR A 31 -0.96 -13.66 7.99
C TYR A 31 -0.18 -14.97 7.99
N ARG A 32 -0.37 -15.81 9.02
CA ARG A 32 0.37 -17.07 9.17
C ARG A 32 -0.07 -18.15 8.20
N ASP A 33 -1.36 -18.29 7.99
CA ASP A 33 -1.94 -19.36 7.19
C ASP A 33 -2.12 -18.99 5.72
N GLY A 34 -1.84 -17.75 5.38
CA GLY A 34 -2.06 -17.22 4.05
C GLY A 34 -3.52 -17.27 3.61
N LYS A 35 -4.48 -17.26 4.55
CA LYS A 35 -5.91 -17.32 4.22
C LYS A 35 -6.44 -15.93 3.92
N VAL A 36 -7.18 -15.85 2.81
CA VAL A 36 -7.83 -14.59 2.39
C VAL A 36 -8.99 -14.28 3.29
N HIS A 37 -8.95 -13.08 3.79
CA HIS A 37 -10.16 -12.39 4.16
C HIS A 37 -10.25 -11.16 3.27
N ASP A 38 -11.23 -11.09 2.39
CA ASP A 38 -11.37 -10.03 1.41
C ASP A 38 -11.41 -8.64 2.04
N TYR A 39 -12.01 -8.54 3.22
CA TYR A 39 -11.98 -7.32 4.03
C TYR A 39 -12.11 -7.69 5.50
N VAL A 40 -11.09 -7.43 6.27
CA VAL A 40 -11.19 -7.58 7.73
C VAL A 40 -11.72 -6.28 8.32
N ARG A 41 -12.96 -6.32 8.78
CA ARG A 41 -13.68 -5.18 9.36
C ARG A 41 -13.74 -5.30 10.87
N ASP A 42 -12.61 -5.28 11.50
CA ASP A 42 -12.57 -5.23 12.96
C ASP A 42 -12.01 -3.89 13.47
N ASP A 43 -12.10 -3.68 14.76
CA ASP A 43 -11.67 -2.45 15.39
C ASP A 43 -10.16 -2.20 15.24
N PHE A 44 -9.36 -3.26 15.07
CA PHE A 44 -7.93 -3.13 14.85
C PHE A 44 -7.65 -2.44 13.52
N TRP A 45 -8.29 -2.89 12.45
CA TRP A 45 -8.08 -2.34 11.11
C TRP A 45 -8.56 -0.90 10.98
N LYS A 46 -9.66 -0.58 11.66
CA LYS A 46 -10.13 0.80 11.78
C LYS A 46 -9.11 1.68 12.47
N LYS A 47 -8.49 1.19 13.54
CA LYS A 47 -7.42 1.92 14.24
C LYS A 47 -6.20 2.13 13.36
N VAL A 48 -5.78 1.13 12.59
CA VAL A 48 -4.67 1.29 11.62
C VAL A 48 -5.00 2.39 10.62
N THR A 49 -6.18 2.36 10.01
CA THR A 49 -6.61 3.41 9.08
C THR A 49 -6.58 4.80 9.72
N LEU A 50 -7.09 4.93 10.95
CA LEU A 50 -7.06 6.21 11.66
C LEU A 50 -5.63 6.70 11.95
N LEU A 51 -4.70 5.81 12.28
CA LEU A 51 -3.29 6.15 12.46
C LEU A 51 -2.65 6.63 11.16
N VAL A 52 -2.94 5.96 10.04
CA VAL A 52 -2.46 6.36 8.72
C VAL A 52 -2.99 7.76 8.36
N LEU A 53 -4.29 8.00 8.52
CA LEU A 53 -4.89 9.31 8.23
C LEU A 53 -4.33 10.41 9.12
N ALA A 54 -4.17 10.15 10.42
CA ALA A 54 -3.57 11.11 11.35
C ALA A 54 -2.12 11.45 10.97
N ARG A 55 -1.34 10.46 10.53
CA ARG A 55 0.02 10.70 10.04
C ARG A 55 0.02 11.49 8.74
N MET A 56 -0.89 11.20 7.82
CA MET A 56 -1.04 11.99 6.59
C MET A 56 -1.35 13.45 6.88
N GLU A 57 -2.23 13.72 7.85
CA GLU A 57 -2.54 15.09 8.30
C GLU A 57 -1.29 15.77 8.89
N GLU A 58 -0.58 15.08 9.76
CA GLU A 58 0.64 15.59 10.41
C GLU A 58 1.71 16.02 9.40
N ILE A 59 1.89 15.25 8.32
CA ILE A 59 2.89 15.54 7.28
C ILE A 59 2.36 16.38 6.12
N GLY A 60 1.14 16.91 6.22
CA GLY A 60 0.54 17.81 5.23
C GLY A 60 -0.03 17.13 3.99
N LEU A 61 -0.22 15.81 4.02
CA LEU A 61 -0.81 15.06 2.90
C LEU A 61 -2.34 14.93 2.97
N TYR A 62 -2.93 15.12 4.13
CA TYR A 62 -4.37 15.04 4.33
C TYR A 62 -5.05 16.37 4.01
N ARG A 63 -6.22 16.31 3.38
CA ARG A 63 -7.09 17.47 3.10
C ARG A 63 -8.52 17.20 3.51
N ASP A 64 -9.23 18.24 3.90
CA ASP A 64 -10.61 18.19 4.43
C ASP A 64 -11.64 17.53 3.50
N HIS A 65 -11.39 17.52 2.21
CA HIS A 65 -12.29 16.93 1.22
C HIS A 65 -11.90 15.49 0.80
N PHE A 66 -10.94 14.90 1.45
CA PHE A 66 -10.66 13.50 1.27
C PHE A 66 -11.73 12.65 1.95
N PHE A 67 -12.20 11.69 1.22
CA PHE A 67 -12.93 10.61 1.85
C PHE A 67 -11.94 9.86 2.75
N ALA A 68 -12.21 9.87 4.04
CA ALA A 68 -11.51 8.95 4.91
C ALA A 68 -11.54 7.57 4.28
N ALA A 69 -10.38 6.98 4.13
CA ALA A 69 -10.31 5.62 3.66
C ALA A 69 -11.15 4.77 4.58
N THR A 70 -12.25 4.33 4.08
CA THR A 70 -13.08 3.39 4.77
C THR A 70 -12.43 2.03 4.64
N GLU A 71 -11.96 1.49 5.74
CA GLU A 71 -11.83 0.06 5.89
C GLU A 71 -11.08 -0.67 4.79
N ILE A 72 -9.83 -0.55 4.60
CA ILE A 72 -9.33 -1.47 3.62
C ILE A 72 -8.02 -2.05 4.06
N THR A 73 -8.15 -3.15 4.71
CA THR A 73 -7.03 -4.05 4.85
C THR A 73 -7.28 -5.25 3.98
N ASN A 74 -6.43 -5.42 3.03
CA ASN A 74 -6.49 -6.53 2.13
C ASN A 74 -5.31 -7.46 2.40
N PHE A 75 -5.62 -8.67 2.76
CA PHE A 75 -4.67 -9.75 2.69
C PHE A 75 -4.61 -10.21 1.25
N SER A 76 -3.54 -9.91 0.55
CA SER A 76 -3.37 -10.29 -0.85
C SER A 76 -3.03 -11.76 -1.03
N TYR A 77 -3.85 -12.60 -0.46
CA TYR A 77 -3.69 -14.04 -0.54
C TYR A 77 -3.84 -14.63 -1.93
N ASN A 78 -4.62 -14.00 -2.77
CA ASN A 78 -4.76 -14.46 -4.16
C ASN A 78 -3.42 -14.54 -4.87
N GLN A 79 -2.45 -13.82 -4.37
CA GLN A 79 -1.09 -13.82 -4.88
C GLN A 79 -0.31 -15.09 -4.49
N PHE A 80 -0.79 -15.87 -3.53
CA PHE A 80 -0.24 -17.20 -3.24
C PHE A 80 -0.80 -18.32 -4.15
N ARG A 81 -1.87 -18.06 -4.88
CA ARG A 81 -2.53 -19.06 -5.73
C ARG A 81 -2.76 -18.52 -7.13
N PRO A 82 -1.78 -18.63 -8.02
CA PRO A 82 -1.89 -18.17 -9.41
C PRO A 82 -3.14 -18.70 -10.13
N GLN A 83 -3.58 -19.90 -9.79
CA GLN A 83 -4.76 -20.52 -10.41
C GLN A 83 -6.09 -19.84 -10.06
N ASN A 84 -6.14 -18.99 -9.06
CA ASN A 84 -7.34 -18.25 -8.69
C ASN A 84 -7.49 -16.90 -9.39
N TYR A 85 -6.56 -16.55 -10.27
CA TYR A 85 -6.59 -15.29 -11.02
C TYR A 85 -7.74 -15.17 -12.04
N GLY A 86 -8.46 -16.23 -12.28
CA GLY A 86 -9.51 -16.23 -13.29
C GLY A 86 -10.77 -15.42 -12.97
N HIS A 87 -10.92 -14.89 -11.76
CA HIS A 87 -12.19 -14.31 -11.31
C HIS A 87 -12.04 -12.99 -10.54
N GLY A 88 -11.43 -11.99 -11.16
CA GLY A 88 -11.56 -10.62 -10.70
C GLY A 88 -10.64 -10.19 -9.56
N ASN A 89 -9.75 -11.05 -9.11
CA ASN A 89 -8.76 -10.75 -8.07
C ASN A 89 -7.37 -10.40 -8.62
N TYR A 90 -7.25 -10.31 -9.92
CA TYR A 90 -6.07 -9.82 -10.57
C TYR A 90 -6.17 -8.30 -10.67
N ASN A 91 -5.32 -7.61 -9.92
CA ASN A 91 -5.13 -6.19 -10.11
C ASN A 91 -4.19 -5.97 -11.30
N GLY A 92 -4.72 -6.18 -12.49
CA GLY A 92 -4.06 -5.75 -13.70
C GLY A 92 -3.91 -4.22 -13.74
N PRO A 93 -3.24 -3.68 -14.76
CA PRO A 93 -3.08 -2.24 -14.90
C PRO A 93 -4.42 -1.51 -14.83
N HIS A 94 -4.56 -0.59 -13.88
CA HIS A 94 -5.77 0.18 -13.64
C HIS A 94 -5.43 1.56 -13.07
N ILE A 95 -6.43 2.42 -13.01
CA ILE A 95 -6.37 3.76 -12.46
C ILE A 95 -7.39 3.85 -11.32
N ASP A 96 -6.93 4.36 -10.19
CA ASP A 96 -7.80 4.73 -9.07
C ASP A 96 -8.02 6.25 -9.04
N ASN A 97 -9.04 6.68 -8.30
CA ASN A 97 -9.30 8.10 -8.10
C ASN A 97 -8.47 8.68 -6.93
N GLY A 98 -7.14 8.49 -7.00
CA GLY A 98 -6.22 8.81 -5.91
C GLY A 98 -6.29 7.78 -4.78
N SER A 99 -5.22 7.03 -4.62
CA SER A 99 -5.18 5.94 -3.65
C SER A 99 -3.83 5.86 -2.93
N TYR A 100 -3.84 5.26 -1.76
CA TYR A 100 -2.60 4.89 -1.10
C TYR A 100 -2.52 3.39 -0.82
N VAL A 101 -1.29 2.92 -0.73
CA VAL A 101 -0.94 1.58 -0.25
C VAL A 101 0.03 1.74 0.92
N TYR A 102 -0.28 1.12 2.05
CA TYR A 102 0.59 1.11 3.21
C TYR A 102 0.84 -0.33 3.68
N TYR A 103 2.11 -0.73 3.72
CA TYR A 103 2.51 -2.10 4.05
C TYR A 103 2.67 -2.29 5.56
N ILE A 104 1.86 -3.18 6.15
CA ILE A 104 1.78 -3.40 7.60
C ILE A 104 2.22 -4.80 8.06
N HIS A 105 2.69 -5.63 7.14
CA HIS A 105 3.32 -6.90 7.51
C HIS A 105 4.67 -6.66 8.20
N PRO A 106 5.06 -7.53 9.16
CA PRO A 106 6.29 -7.33 9.95
C PRO A 106 7.56 -7.58 9.15
N HIS A 107 7.48 -8.41 8.12
CA HIS A 107 8.60 -8.80 7.27
C HIS A 107 8.12 -9.09 5.86
N TRP A 108 8.94 -8.79 4.87
CA TRP A 108 8.76 -9.15 3.47
C TRP A 108 10.10 -9.36 2.80
N ASP A 109 10.33 -10.55 2.24
CA ASP A 109 11.52 -10.83 1.44
C ASP A 109 11.31 -10.29 0.02
N GLU A 110 12.30 -9.61 -0.52
CA GLU A 110 12.23 -9.02 -1.87
C GLU A 110 12.02 -10.08 -2.97
N ASN A 111 12.48 -11.32 -2.74
CA ASN A 111 12.27 -12.44 -3.66
C ASN A 111 10.84 -12.98 -3.66
N TRP A 112 10.02 -12.56 -2.70
CA TRP A 112 8.61 -12.96 -2.66
C TRP A 112 7.72 -12.22 -3.64
N GLU A 113 8.27 -11.25 -4.39
CA GLU A 113 7.53 -10.44 -5.35
C GLU A 113 6.39 -9.64 -4.70
N GLY A 114 5.19 -9.58 -5.31
CA GLY A 114 4.10 -8.76 -4.79
C GLY A 114 4.38 -7.26 -4.87
N LYS A 115 5.17 -6.85 -5.86
CA LYS A 115 5.60 -5.47 -6.08
C LYS A 115 4.49 -4.62 -6.67
N LEU A 116 4.42 -3.38 -6.24
CA LEU A 116 3.58 -2.37 -6.89
C LEU A 116 4.32 -1.79 -8.09
N LYS A 117 3.77 -1.93 -9.29
CA LYS A 117 4.32 -1.35 -10.52
C LYS A 117 3.59 -0.08 -10.88
N LEU A 118 4.34 0.95 -11.23
CA LEU A 118 3.82 2.17 -11.83
C LEU A 118 4.17 2.14 -13.31
N THR A 119 3.20 1.78 -14.14
CA THR A 119 3.41 1.37 -15.54
C THR A 119 4.12 2.43 -16.38
N GLU A 120 3.81 3.70 -16.15
CA GLU A 120 4.35 4.83 -16.91
C GLU A 120 5.40 5.64 -16.13
N ALA A 121 5.94 5.09 -15.03
CA ALA A 121 6.99 5.77 -14.28
C ALA A 121 8.20 6.09 -15.14
N VAL A 122 8.75 7.29 -14.98
CA VAL A 122 9.93 7.73 -15.74
C VAL A 122 11.13 6.82 -15.42
N GLU A 123 11.36 6.55 -14.14
CA GLU A 123 12.44 5.67 -13.71
C GLU A 123 12.06 4.20 -13.86
N GLU A 124 12.93 3.45 -14.49
CA GLU A 124 12.72 2.03 -14.79
C GLU A 124 12.48 1.19 -13.53
N GLN A 125 13.15 1.51 -12.43
CA GLN A 125 12.99 0.77 -11.17
C GLN A 125 11.55 0.73 -10.68
N TYR A 126 10.76 1.80 -10.89
CA TYR A 126 9.35 1.85 -10.47
C TYR A 126 8.41 1.18 -11.47
N ARG A 127 8.80 1.10 -12.75
CA ARG A 127 8.12 0.27 -13.75
C ARG A 127 8.33 -1.23 -13.49
N ASN A 128 9.51 -1.60 -13.02
CA ASN A 128 9.85 -2.98 -12.66
C ASN A 128 9.18 -3.44 -11.35
N GLY A 129 8.86 -2.52 -10.48
CA GLY A 129 8.09 -2.74 -9.28
C GLY A 129 8.76 -2.28 -7.99
N ILE A 130 7.95 -1.67 -7.16
CA ILE A 130 8.31 -1.18 -5.83
C ILE A 130 8.09 -2.32 -4.84
N HIS A 131 9.13 -2.68 -4.11
CA HIS A 131 9.05 -3.74 -3.10
C HIS A 131 8.06 -3.39 -1.99
N ALA A 132 7.37 -4.42 -1.51
CA ALA A 132 6.40 -4.31 -0.41
C ALA A 132 7.10 -4.21 0.96
N THR A 133 8.03 -3.28 1.10
CA THR A 133 8.83 -3.07 2.32
C THR A 133 7.93 -2.71 3.50
N PRO A 134 8.09 -3.36 4.67
CA PRO A 134 7.35 -3.00 5.87
C PRO A 134 7.46 -1.50 6.21
N ASN A 135 6.37 -0.92 6.70
CA ASN A 135 6.27 0.51 7.02
C ASN A 135 6.51 1.48 5.85
N ARG A 136 6.32 1.01 4.61
CA ARG A 136 6.35 1.84 3.39
C ARG A 136 4.95 2.28 3.03
N PHE A 137 4.80 3.57 2.77
CA PHE A 137 3.59 4.21 2.29
C PHE A 137 3.80 4.73 0.87
N ILE A 138 2.85 4.50 -0.02
CA ILE A 138 2.87 5.02 -1.38
C ILE A 138 1.52 5.66 -1.64
N TRP A 139 1.54 6.94 -2.00
CA TRP A 139 0.38 7.62 -2.56
C TRP A 139 0.49 7.69 -4.07
N MET A 140 -0.60 7.44 -4.76
CA MET A 140 -0.71 7.54 -6.21
C MET A 140 -1.80 8.55 -6.59
N ASN A 141 -1.47 9.47 -7.47
CA ASN A 141 -2.44 10.40 -8.06
C ASN A 141 -3.45 9.66 -8.95
N PRO A 142 -4.62 10.26 -9.23
CA PRO A 142 -5.70 9.61 -9.99
C PRO A 142 -5.34 9.12 -11.39
N ASP A 143 -4.34 9.68 -12.02
CA ASP A 143 -3.89 9.37 -13.38
C ASP A 143 -2.80 8.30 -13.44
N VAL A 144 -2.34 7.80 -12.31
CA VAL A 144 -1.27 6.81 -12.24
C VAL A 144 -1.79 5.42 -12.56
N ILE A 145 -1.35 4.87 -13.69
CA ILE A 145 -1.62 3.47 -14.05
C ILE A 145 -0.70 2.57 -13.23
N HIS A 146 -1.30 1.67 -12.47
CA HIS A 146 -0.56 0.77 -11.60
C HIS A 146 -1.14 -0.65 -11.58
N ASP A 147 -0.31 -1.60 -11.22
CA ASP A 147 -0.66 -2.99 -11.00
C ASP A 147 0.25 -3.63 -9.94
N VAL A 148 -0.09 -4.82 -9.51
CA VAL A 148 0.71 -5.56 -8.52
C VAL A 148 1.18 -6.88 -9.12
N THR A 149 2.48 -7.17 -9.01
CA THR A 149 3.03 -8.44 -9.47
C THR A 149 2.53 -9.60 -8.60
N THR A 150 2.50 -10.79 -9.19
CA THR A 150 2.13 -12.02 -8.47
C THR A 150 3.13 -12.31 -7.37
N THR A 151 2.65 -12.59 -6.17
CA THR A 151 3.50 -13.06 -5.07
C THR A 151 4.07 -14.44 -5.39
N SER A 152 5.34 -14.65 -5.10
CA SER A 152 6.02 -15.94 -5.28
C SER A 152 5.34 -17.05 -4.48
N PRO A 153 5.26 -18.28 -5.04
CA PRO A 153 4.85 -19.44 -4.26
C PRO A 153 5.73 -19.75 -3.05
N ASP A 154 6.96 -19.22 -3.04
CA ASP A 154 7.93 -19.40 -1.94
C ASP A 154 7.69 -18.40 -0.80
N ALA A 155 6.76 -17.49 -0.93
CA ALA A 155 6.42 -16.56 0.13
C ALA A 155 5.84 -17.30 1.34
N GLU A 156 6.47 -17.12 2.49
CA GLU A 156 6.09 -17.83 3.73
C GLU A 156 4.87 -17.21 4.41
N HIS A 157 4.58 -15.94 4.08
CA HIS A 157 3.52 -15.16 4.72
C HIS A 157 2.73 -14.35 3.70
N ALA A 158 1.53 -13.93 4.08
CA ALA A 158 0.72 -13.04 3.27
C ALA A 158 1.31 -11.62 3.20
N ARG A 159 1.16 -10.99 2.05
CA ARG A 159 1.38 -9.56 1.90
C ARG A 159 0.18 -8.81 2.50
N VAL A 160 0.42 -8.00 3.52
CA VAL A 160 -0.64 -7.30 4.24
C VAL A 160 -0.53 -5.80 4.00
N THR A 161 -1.62 -5.22 3.52
CA THR A 161 -1.68 -3.80 3.19
C THR A 161 -2.89 -3.14 3.82
N ASN A 162 -2.72 -1.90 4.24
CA ASN A 162 -3.81 -0.96 4.44
C ASN A 162 -3.91 -0.10 3.18
N LEU A 163 -5.08 -0.05 2.57
CA LEU A 163 -5.37 0.70 1.36
C LEU A 163 -6.36 1.81 1.65
N GLY A 164 -6.29 2.88 0.87
CA GLY A 164 -7.28 3.93 0.96
C GLY A 164 -7.44 4.70 -0.35
N PHE A 165 -8.62 5.27 -0.55
CA PHE A 165 -8.98 6.07 -1.70
C PHE A 165 -9.38 7.46 -1.22
N GLN A 166 -8.76 8.50 -1.74
CA GLN A 166 -8.94 9.84 -1.22
C GLN A 166 -9.46 10.87 -2.22
N GLY A 167 -9.61 10.50 -3.46
CA GLY A 167 -10.18 11.38 -4.48
C GLY A 167 -9.42 12.69 -4.63
N GLY A 168 -8.29 12.70 -5.31
CA GLY A 168 -7.57 13.92 -5.63
C GLY A 168 -6.05 13.80 -5.64
N CYS A 169 -5.41 14.88 -6.09
CA CYS A 169 -3.96 14.98 -6.15
C CYS A 169 -3.40 15.70 -4.93
N PHE A 170 -2.16 15.41 -4.57
CA PHE A 170 -1.39 16.25 -3.67
C PHE A 170 -0.67 17.34 -4.45
N ASP A 171 -0.84 18.59 -4.03
CA ASP A 171 -0.14 19.74 -4.60
C ASP A 171 1.07 20.15 -3.76
N GLU A 172 1.15 19.68 -2.51
CA GLU A 172 2.18 20.08 -1.56
C GLU A 172 3.13 18.92 -1.23
N ASN A 173 4.36 19.27 -0.85
CA ASN A 173 5.34 18.32 -0.38
C ASN A 173 5.01 17.86 1.04
N PRO A 174 5.21 16.58 1.38
CA PRO A 174 5.23 16.15 2.78
C PRO A 174 6.25 16.94 3.58
N VAL A 175 5.94 17.22 4.84
CA VAL A 175 6.82 17.92 5.78
C VAL A 175 7.26 16.98 6.89
N GLY A 176 8.52 17.12 7.34
CA GLY A 176 9.05 16.36 8.47
C GLY A 176 9.30 14.87 8.21
N VAL A 177 9.30 14.44 6.97
CA VAL A 177 9.64 13.07 6.54
C VAL A 177 10.48 13.09 5.28
N ASP A 178 11.30 12.07 5.11
CA ASP A 178 11.99 11.82 3.85
C ASP A 178 11.02 11.16 2.87
N TYR A 179 11.03 11.61 1.62
CA TYR A 179 10.13 11.09 0.60
C TYR A 179 10.78 11.09 -0.78
N ILE A 180 10.22 10.27 -1.66
CA ILE A 180 10.62 10.20 -3.06
C ILE A 180 9.42 10.59 -3.92
N ASN A 181 9.60 11.54 -4.83
CA ASN A 181 8.64 11.81 -5.89
C ASN A 181 8.90 10.88 -7.07
N ILE A 182 7.85 10.24 -7.54
CA ILE A 182 7.87 9.38 -8.71
C ILE A 182 7.02 10.05 -9.79
N PHE A 183 7.59 10.27 -10.96
CA PHE A 183 6.93 10.91 -12.08
C PHE A 183 6.56 9.88 -13.14
N THR A 184 5.44 10.12 -13.86
CA THR A 184 5.05 9.34 -15.04
C THR A 184 5.19 10.16 -16.31
N ASN A 185 5.29 9.48 -17.45
CA ASN A 185 5.34 10.10 -18.78
C ASN A 185 3.97 10.60 -19.22
#